data_5b0ad89a37514b0c2169742cdee2b251
#
_entry.id   5b0ad89a37514b0c2169742cdee2b251
#
_cell.length_a   1.000
_cell.length_b   1.000
_cell.length_c   1.000
_cell.angle_alpha   90.00
_cell.angle_beta   90.00
_cell.angle_gamma   90.00
#
_symmetry.space_group_name_H-M   'P 1'
#
loop_
_entity.id
_entity.type
_entity.pdbx_description
1 polymer ?
#
loop_
_entity_poly.entity_id
_entity_poly.type
_entity_poly.pdbx_seq_one_letter_code
_entity_poly.pdbx_strand_id
1 'polypeptide(L)'
;LAPKAMPSSLDKSIEPLSLSESIETLKDHLIENPEDFSTWKMLGMAQVAIGNLDDSIDSFENAFEINPDDIDLLLQYSSAIAANQEGQFLGKPQDLIEKALAIDPQSIQVLYFAGIVAAHQADLDLAKEYWQKALYLMPDSHPDRSVIEEALETILNLQVK
;
A
#
# COMPACT_ATOMS: atom_id res chain seq x y z
N LEU A 1 10.42 48.88 -40.38
CA LEU A 1 10.83 48.45 -39.02
C LEU A 1 10.05 47.18 -38.67
N ALA A 2 10.70 46.01 -38.70
CA ALA A 2 10.14 44.77 -38.28
C ALA A 2 10.16 44.68 -36.73
N PRO A 3 9.13 44.19 -36.07
CA PRO A 3 9.14 44.00 -34.62
C PRO A 3 10.14 42.92 -34.24
N LYS A 4 11.00 43.25 -33.29
CA LYS A 4 12.02 42.39 -32.70
C LYS A 4 11.32 41.23 -32.01
N ALA A 5 11.58 40.00 -32.46
CA ALA A 5 11.08 38.78 -31.84
C ALA A 5 11.50 38.74 -30.37
N MET A 6 10.52 38.54 -29.47
CA MET A 6 10.81 38.25 -28.07
C MET A 6 11.49 36.89 -27.96
N PRO A 7 12.51 36.75 -27.08
CA PRO A 7 13.12 35.44 -26.84
C PRO A 7 12.09 34.49 -26.21
N SER A 8 11.88 33.35 -26.84
CA SER A 8 11.06 32.24 -26.33
C SER A 8 11.82 31.55 -25.20
N SER A 9 11.80 32.14 -24.00
CA SER A 9 12.42 31.60 -22.79
C SER A 9 11.39 30.98 -21.83
N LEU A 10 10.29 30.44 -22.37
CA LEU A 10 9.24 29.79 -21.59
C LEU A 10 8.92 28.38 -22.09
N ASP A 11 9.90 27.68 -22.65
CA ASP A 11 9.77 26.25 -22.92
C ASP A 11 10.85 25.48 -22.12
N LYS A 12 10.82 25.64 -20.81
CA LYS A 12 11.21 24.55 -19.93
C LYS A 12 9.96 23.68 -19.81
N SER A 13 9.80 22.74 -20.74
CA SER A 13 8.97 21.57 -20.52
C SER A 13 9.35 21.06 -19.13
N ILE A 14 8.40 21.17 -18.19
CA ILE A 14 8.52 20.54 -16.87
C ILE A 14 8.43 19.06 -17.17
N GLU A 15 9.60 18.43 -17.42
CA GLU A 15 9.67 16.99 -17.48
C GLU A 15 9.28 16.46 -16.11
N PRO A 16 8.41 15.43 -16.03
CA PRO A 16 8.09 14.84 -14.75
C PRO A 16 9.39 14.31 -14.11
N LEU A 17 9.61 14.64 -12.84
CA LEU A 17 10.75 14.13 -12.06
C LEU A 17 10.77 12.60 -12.15
N SER A 18 11.96 12.04 -12.32
CA SER A 18 12.14 10.59 -12.15
C SER A 18 11.79 10.19 -10.71
N LEU A 19 11.43 8.92 -10.49
CA LEU A 19 11.14 8.42 -9.12
C LEU A 19 12.32 8.67 -8.18
N SER A 20 13.56 8.56 -8.67
CA SER A 20 14.75 8.82 -7.85
C SER A 20 14.87 10.30 -7.45
N GLU A 21 14.61 11.23 -8.36
CA GLU A 21 14.60 12.67 -8.04
C GLU A 21 13.46 13.03 -7.09
N SER A 22 12.29 12.37 -7.24
CA SER A 22 11.17 12.54 -6.32
C SER A 22 11.53 12.07 -4.90
N ILE A 23 12.22 10.94 -4.76
CA ILE A 23 12.70 10.40 -3.47
C ILE A 23 13.65 11.41 -2.80
N GLU A 24 14.61 11.95 -3.51
CA GLU A 24 15.53 12.94 -2.94
C GLU A 24 14.80 14.22 -2.52
N THR A 25 13.84 14.69 -3.33
CA THR A 25 13.01 15.86 -2.97
C THR A 25 12.21 15.62 -1.68
N LEU A 26 11.62 14.41 -1.53
CA LEU A 26 10.87 14.04 -0.32
C LEU A 26 11.79 13.96 0.90
N LYS A 27 13.00 13.41 0.76
CA LYS A 27 14.01 13.37 1.83
C LYS A 27 14.43 14.77 2.26
N ASP A 28 14.70 15.66 1.30
CA ASP A 28 15.08 17.06 1.60
C ASP A 28 13.96 17.79 2.36
N HIS A 29 12.69 17.56 1.96
CA HIS A 29 11.55 18.13 2.68
C HIS A 29 11.46 17.64 4.14
N LEU A 30 11.75 16.37 4.39
CA LEU A 30 11.70 15.76 5.72
C LEU A 30 12.82 16.25 6.65
N ILE A 31 13.93 16.77 6.13
CA ILE A 31 14.98 17.42 6.95
C ILE A 31 14.39 18.63 7.68
N GLU A 32 13.55 19.42 6.99
CA GLU A 32 12.91 20.60 7.57
C GLU A 32 11.59 20.29 8.28
N ASN A 33 10.90 19.21 7.87
CA ASN A 33 9.57 18.83 8.35
C ASN A 33 9.53 17.36 8.77
N PRO A 34 10.24 16.95 9.83
CA PRO A 34 10.37 15.54 10.22
C PRO A 34 9.05 14.91 10.70
N GLU A 35 8.06 15.71 11.08
CA GLU A 35 6.74 15.27 11.55
C GLU A 35 5.69 15.26 10.42
N ASP A 36 6.09 15.40 9.14
CA ASP A 36 5.16 15.36 8.02
C ASP A 36 4.80 13.91 7.65
N PHE A 37 3.70 13.43 8.24
CA PHE A 37 3.11 12.13 7.99
C PHE A 37 2.94 11.81 6.49
N SER A 38 2.40 12.77 5.74
CA SER A 38 2.09 12.56 4.32
C SER A 38 3.35 12.35 3.50
N THR A 39 4.39 13.12 3.80
CA THR A 39 5.68 13.00 3.11
C THR A 39 6.38 11.68 3.44
N TRP A 40 6.36 11.22 4.71
CA TRP A 40 6.88 9.90 5.07
C TRP A 40 6.15 8.77 4.34
N LYS A 41 4.81 8.81 4.29
CA LYS A 41 4.01 7.83 3.56
C LYS A 41 4.34 7.82 2.07
N MET A 42 4.43 9.00 1.45
CA MET A 42 4.80 9.13 0.03
C MET A 42 6.22 8.62 -0.26
N LEU A 43 7.17 8.88 0.62
CA LEU A 43 8.54 8.38 0.51
C LEU A 43 8.56 6.85 0.53
N GLY A 44 7.88 6.23 1.48
CA GLY A 44 7.75 4.78 1.54
C GLY A 44 7.16 4.17 0.27
N MET A 45 6.10 4.78 -0.26
CA MET A 45 5.49 4.33 -1.53
C MET A 45 6.45 4.45 -2.72
N ALA A 46 7.17 5.56 -2.84
CA ALA A 46 8.14 5.77 -3.91
C ALA A 46 9.30 4.77 -3.83
N GLN A 47 9.76 4.43 -2.61
CA GLN A 47 10.79 3.43 -2.37
C GLN A 47 10.32 2.01 -2.71
N VAL A 48 9.06 1.64 -2.40
CA VAL A 48 8.46 0.38 -2.89
C VAL A 48 8.48 0.33 -4.41
N ALA A 49 8.11 1.42 -5.09
CA ALA A 49 8.03 1.47 -6.54
C ALA A 49 9.38 1.24 -7.25
N ILE A 50 10.50 1.57 -6.59
CA ILE A 50 11.85 1.27 -7.10
C ILE A 50 12.45 -0.03 -6.54
N GLY A 51 11.67 -0.80 -5.74
CA GLY A 51 12.09 -2.07 -5.16
C GLY A 51 13.00 -1.95 -3.92
N ASN A 52 13.14 -0.75 -3.36
CA ASN A 52 13.92 -0.53 -2.13
C ASN A 52 13.03 -0.76 -0.90
N LEU A 53 12.80 -2.04 -0.57
CA LEU A 53 11.87 -2.44 0.48
C LEU A 53 12.36 -2.09 1.89
N ASP A 54 13.65 -2.19 2.17
CA ASP A 54 14.20 -1.86 3.49
C ASP A 54 13.97 -0.39 3.84
N ASP A 55 14.38 0.53 2.95
CA ASP A 55 14.14 1.96 3.17
C ASP A 55 12.65 2.30 3.22
N SER A 56 11.80 1.59 2.45
CA SER A 56 10.36 1.82 2.46
C SER A 56 9.73 1.46 3.81
N ILE A 57 10.20 0.37 4.42
CA ILE A 57 9.79 -0.08 5.75
C ILE A 57 10.14 0.99 6.79
N ASP A 58 11.37 1.54 6.74
CA ASP A 58 11.79 2.61 7.64
C ASP A 58 10.93 3.88 7.47
N SER A 59 10.61 4.23 6.22
CA SER A 59 9.76 5.40 5.93
C SER A 59 8.33 5.20 6.43
N PHE A 60 7.75 4.00 6.24
CA PHE A 60 6.43 3.68 6.77
C PHE A 60 6.42 3.59 8.31
N GLU A 61 7.50 3.15 8.93
CA GLU A 61 7.62 3.14 10.39
C GLU A 61 7.59 4.57 10.95
N ASN A 62 8.33 5.51 10.36
CA ASN A 62 8.26 6.92 10.74
C ASN A 62 6.84 7.49 10.56
N ALA A 63 6.18 7.19 9.45
CA ALA A 63 4.78 7.59 9.25
C ALA A 63 3.86 6.99 10.32
N PHE A 64 4.05 5.71 10.67
CA PHE A 64 3.26 5.01 11.69
C PHE A 64 3.45 5.60 13.09
N GLU A 65 4.65 6.07 13.45
CA GLU A 65 4.88 6.76 14.72
C GLU A 65 4.08 8.05 14.82
N ILE A 66 3.88 8.77 13.69
CA ILE A 66 3.13 10.02 13.66
C ILE A 66 1.62 9.79 13.65
N ASN A 67 1.14 8.88 12.80
CA ASN A 67 -0.28 8.54 12.70
C ASN A 67 -0.48 7.01 12.60
N PRO A 68 -0.61 6.31 13.72
CA PRO A 68 -0.71 4.85 13.75
C PRO A 68 -2.07 4.30 13.31
N ASP A 69 -3.07 5.15 13.07
CA ASP A 69 -4.45 4.75 12.79
C ASP A 69 -4.88 4.99 11.33
N ASP A 70 -3.95 5.40 10.47
CA ASP A 70 -4.22 5.54 9.03
C ASP A 70 -4.27 4.15 8.37
N ILE A 71 -5.46 3.76 7.92
CA ILE A 71 -5.70 2.43 7.34
C ILE A 71 -4.85 2.20 6.09
N ASP A 72 -4.73 3.19 5.22
CA ASP A 72 -3.92 3.06 3.99
C ASP A 72 -2.45 2.81 4.34
N LEU A 73 -1.91 3.52 5.33
CA LEU A 73 -0.57 3.27 5.83
C LEU A 73 -0.42 1.85 6.37
N LEU A 74 -1.36 1.40 7.21
CA LEU A 74 -1.33 0.06 7.81
C LEU A 74 -1.26 -1.03 6.73
N LEU A 75 -2.07 -0.92 5.67
CA LEU A 75 -2.08 -1.88 4.56
C LEU A 75 -0.78 -1.83 3.74
N GLN A 76 -0.29 -0.63 3.43
CA GLN A 76 0.94 -0.46 2.64
C GLN A 76 2.18 -0.91 3.42
N TYR A 77 2.26 -0.57 4.69
CA TYR A 77 3.35 -0.97 5.58
C TYR A 77 3.37 -2.50 5.76
N SER A 78 2.21 -3.11 6.03
CA SER A 78 2.07 -4.57 6.08
C SER A 78 2.55 -5.22 4.78
N SER A 79 2.14 -4.69 3.63
CA SER A 79 2.52 -5.22 2.32
C SER A 79 4.02 -5.09 2.03
N ALA A 80 4.65 -3.97 2.41
CA ALA A 80 6.08 -3.76 2.24
C ALA A 80 6.89 -4.76 3.08
N ILE A 81 6.51 -4.97 4.35
CA ILE A 81 7.16 -5.96 5.22
C ILE A 81 6.96 -7.37 4.66
N ALA A 82 5.73 -7.73 4.26
CA ALA A 82 5.46 -9.04 3.69
C ALA A 82 6.28 -9.28 2.42
N ALA A 83 6.38 -8.29 1.52
CA ALA A 83 7.20 -8.37 0.32
C ALA A 83 8.69 -8.60 0.66
N ASN A 84 9.21 -7.94 1.70
CA ASN A 84 10.58 -8.11 2.18
C ASN A 84 10.80 -9.48 2.86
N GLN A 85 9.73 -10.15 3.30
CA GLN A 85 9.71 -11.49 3.90
C GLN A 85 9.20 -12.57 2.92
N GLU A 86 9.51 -12.45 1.64
CA GLU A 86 9.12 -13.43 0.60
C GLU A 86 7.59 -13.68 0.52
N GLY A 87 6.80 -12.67 0.81
CA GLY A 87 5.34 -12.73 0.77
C GLY A 87 4.67 -13.22 2.06
N GLN A 88 5.41 -13.36 3.17
CA GLN A 88 4.86 -13.83 4.43
C GLN A 88 4.11 -12.72 5.19
N PHE A 89 2.82 -12.95 5.47
CA PHE A 89 1.96 -12.02 6.21
C PHE A 89 1.84 -12.36 7.73
N LEU A 90 2.78 -13.13 8.28
CA LEU A 90 2.80 -13.45 9.71
C LEU A 90 3.71 -12.49 10.49
N GLY A 91 3.45 -12.33 11.79
CA GLY A 91 4.17 -11.40 12.65
C GLY A 91 3.73 -9.95 12.44
N LYS A 92 4.67 -9.00 12.31
CA LYS A 92 4.35 -7.57 12.20
C LYS A 92 3.35 -7.22 11.08
N PRO A 93 3.42 -7.81 9.86
CA PRO A 93 2.37 -7.61 8.86
C PRO A 93 0.97 -7.98 9.34
N GLN A 94 0.84 -9.10 10.03
CA GLN A 94 -0.42 -9.55 10.64
C GLN A 94 -0.93 -8.52 11.65
N ASP A 95 -0.09 -8.08 12.59
CA ASP A 95 -0.48 -7.13 13.63
C ASP A 95 -1.03 -5.82 13.03
N LEU A 96 -0.43 -5.35 11.94
CA LEU A 96 -0.88 -4.15 11.22
C LEU A 96 -2.26 -4.36 10.57
N ILE A 97 -2.50 -5.52 9.96
CA ILE A 97 -3.80 -5.85 9.36
C ILE A 97 -4.87 -6.05 10.43
N GLU A 98 -4.57 -6.71 11.55
CA GLU A 98 -5.48 -6.85 12.67
C GLU A 98 -5.87 -5.49 13.27
N LYS A 99 -4.91 -4.56 13.35
CA LYS A 99 -5.18 -3.17 13.75
C LYS A 99 -6.11 -2.48 12.76
N ALA A 100 -5.86 -2.59 11.46
CA ALA A 100 -6.72 -2.01 10.42
C ALA A 100 -8.15 -2.59 10.49
N LEU A 101 -8.28 -3.88 10.73
CA LEU A 101 -9.57 -4.58 10.88
C LEU A 101 -10.34 -4.11 12.12
N ALA A 102 -9.65 -3.79 13.20
CA ALA A 102 -10.27 -3.21 14.40
C ALA A 102 -10.78 -1.77 14.16
N ILE A 103 -10.12 -0.99 13.29
CA ILE A 103 -10.51 0.38 12.94
C ILE A 103 -11.71 0.35 11.98
N ASP A 104 -11.64 -0.41 10.89
CA ASP A 104 -12.74 -0.54 9.93
C ASP A 104 -12.98 -2.00 9.52
N PRO A 105 -13.87 -2.71 10.23
CA PRO A 105 -14.19 -4.11 9.95
C PRO A 105 -15.07 -4.32 8.70
N GLN A 106 -15.41 -3.24 7.97
CA GLN A 106 -16.20 -3.29 6.75
C GLN A 106 -15.43 -2.79 5.51
N SER A 107 -14.21 -2.31 5.67
CA SER A 107 -13.37 -1.96 4.54
C SER A 107 -13.07 -3.19 3.67
N ILE A 108 -13.42 -3.10 2.39
CA ILE A 108 -13.18 -4.17 1.42
C ILE A 108 -11.69 -4.53 1.35
N GLN A 109 -10.83 -3.51 1.32
CA GLN A 109 -9.38 -3.70 1.27
C GLN A 109 -8.87 -4.40 2.52
N VAL A 110 -9.30 -3.96 3.71
CA VAL A 110 -8.91 -4.58 4.98
C VAL A 110 -9.37 -6.04 5.04
N LEU A 111 -10.61 -6.32 4.64
CA LEU A 111 -11.13 -7.69 4.58
C LEU A 111 -10.34 -8.58 3.62
N TYR A 112 -9.91 -8.04 2.48
CA TYR A 112 -9.06 -8.77 1.56
C TYR A 112 -7.72 -9.18 2.21
N PHE A 113 -7.04 -8.24 2.85
CA PHE A 113 -5.79 -8.52 3.55
C PHE A 113 -5.97 -9.42 4.78
N ALA A 114 -7.06 -9.27 5.53
CA ALA A 114 -7.40 -10.16 6.64
C ALA A 114 -7.58 -11.61 6.16
N GLY A 115 -8.19 -11.80 5.00
CA GLY A 115 -8.30 -13.11 4.36
C GLY A 115 -6.92 -13.70 3.99
N ILE A 116 -5.99 -12.87 3.49
CA ILE A 116 -4.61 -13.31 3.21
C ILE A 116 -3.92 -13.75 4.51
N VAL A 117 -4.01 -12.96 5.57
CA VAL A 117 -3.44 -13.29 6.89
C VAL A 117 -4.00 -14.64 7.39
N ALA A 118 -5.32 -14.81 7.36
CA ALA A 118 -5.97 -16.05 7.79
C ALA A 118 -5.51 -17.27 6.96
N ALA A 119 -5.34 -17.11 5.64
CA ALA A 119 -4.80 -18.15 4.78
C ALA A 119 -3.35 -18.53 5.14
N HIS A 120 -2.51 -17.54 5.46
CA HIS A 120 -1.14 -17.80 5.94
C HIS A 120 -1.10 -18.48 7.32
N GLN A 121 -2.13 -18.29 8.14
CA GLN A 121 -2.32 -19.02 9.40
C GLN A 121 -2.90 -20.44 9.20
N ALA A 122 -3.15 -20.84 7.96
CA ALA A 122 -3.84 -22.06 7.57
C ALA A 122 -5.31 -22.14 8.07
N ASP A 123 -5.90 -21.02 8.46
CA ASP A 123 -7.33 -20.91 8.78
C ASP A 123 -8.12 -20.57 7.50
N LEU A 124 -8.33 -21.59 6.68
CA LEU A 124 -8.99 -21.42 5.37
C LEU A 124 -10.46 -21.06 5.51
N ASP A 125 -11.12 -21.46 6.60
CA ASP A 125 -12.52 -21.12 6.85
C ASP A 125 -12.67 -19.64 7.18
N LEU A 126 -11.80 -19.11 8.01
CA LEU A 126 -11.75 -17.67 8.33
C LEU A 126 -11.37 -16.83 7.10
N ALA A 127 -10.39 -17.27 6.30
CA ALA A 127 -10.03 -16.62 5.05
C ALA A 127 -11.22 -16.50 4.11
N LYS A 128 -11.98 -17.60 3.97
CA LYS A 128 -13.21 -17.63 3.17
C LYS A 128 -14.27 -16.66 3.70
N GLU A 129 -14.46 -16.60 5.02
CA GLU A 129 -15.41 -15.67 5.63
C GLU A 129 -15.08 -14.21 5.31
N TYR A 130 -13.82 -13.80 5.47
CA TYR A 130 -13.38 -12.44 5.13
C TYR A 130 -13.57 -12.10 3.66
N TRP A 131 -13.18 -12.98 2.75
CA TRP A 131 -13.31 -12.73 1.32
C TRP A 131 -14.77 -12.75 0.84
N GLN A 132 -15.63 -13.61 1.38
CA GLN A 132 -17.06 -13.57 1.09
C GLN A 132 -17.71 -12.27 1.58
N LYS A 133 -17.32 -11.79 2.77
CA LYS A 133 -17.80 -10.51 3.29
C LYS A 133 -17.32 -9.35 2.40
N ALA A 134 -16.06 -9.35 1.94
CA ALA A 134 -15.56 -8.36 1.02
C ALA A 134 -16.38 -8.34 -0.29
N LEU A 135 -16.63 -9.50 -0.89
CA LEU A 135 -17.45 -9.63 -2.10
C LEU A 135 -18.90 -9.16 -1.90
N TYR A 136 -19.48 -9.42 -0.72
CA TYR A 136 -20.84 -8.96 -0.40
C TYR A 136 -20.94 -7.43 -0.34
N LEU A 137 -19.90 -6.76 0.18
CA LEU A 137 -19.83 -5.30 0.29
C LEU A 137 -19.42 -4.62 -1.03
N MET A 138 -18.84 -5.38 -1.94
CA MET A 138 -18.26 -4.88 -3.19
C MET A 138 -19.32 -4.83 -4.30
N PRO A 139 -19.44 -3.71 -5.04
CA PRO A 139 -20.27 -3.65 -6.23
C PRO A 139 -19.87 -4.69 -7.28
N ASP A 140 -20.83 -5.24 -8.02
CA ASP A 140 -20.56 -6.26 -9.06
C ASP A 140 -19.60 -5.78 -10.15
N SER A 141 -19.58 -4.49 -10.42
CA SER A 141 -18.71 -3.86 -11.42
C SER A 141 -17.33 -3.46 -10.88
N HIS A 142 -16.99 -3.80 -9.64
CA HIS A 142 -15.72 -3.39 -9.05
C HIS A 142 -14.53 -4.09 -9.75
N PRO A 143 -13.49 -3.36 -10.16
CA PRO A 143 -12.39 -3.91 -10.94
C PRO A 143 -11.63 -5.03 -10.21
N ASP A 144 -11.52 -4.96 -8.88
CA ASP A 144 -10.76 -5.92 -8.09
C ASP A 144 -11.58 -7.14 -7.64
N ARG A 145 -12.86 -7.23 -8.06
CA ARG A 145 -13.74 -8.33 -7.66
C ARG A 145 -13.16 -9.70 -8.06
N SER A 146 -12.61 -9.80 -9.26
CA SER A 146 -12.00 -11.03 -9.78
C SER A 146 -10.82 -11.53 -8.94
N VAL A 147 -10.05 -10.61 -8.33
CA VAL A 147 -8.90 -10.98 -7.47
C VAL A 147 -9.38 -11.75 -6.23
N ILE A 148 -10.47 -11.30 -5.62
CA ILE A 148 -11.02 -11.98 -4.43
C ILE A 148 -11.72 -13.29 -4.81
N GLU A 149 -12.40 -13.33 -5.95
CA GLU A 149 -13.01 -14.56 -6.47
C GLU A 149 -11.96 -15.63 -6.76
N GLU A 150 -10.83 -15.27 -7.38
CA GLU A 150 -9.70 -16.17 -7.63
C GLU A 150 -9.05 -16.68 -6.33
N ALA A 151 -8.89 -15.81 -5.32
CA ALA A 151 -8.40 -16.20 -4.02
C ALA A 151 -9.33 -17.22 -3.34
N LEU A 152 -10.65 -17.01 -3.40
CA LEU A 152 -11.65 -17.97 -2.90
C LEU A 152 -11.60 -19.31 -3.64
N GLU A 153 -11.51 -19.30 -4.96
CA GLU A 153 -11.40 -20.53 -5.76
C GLU A 153 -10.15 -21.31 -5.38
N THR A 154 -9.04 -20.62 -5.15
CA THR A 154 -7.77 -21.24 -4.75
C THR A 154 -7.92 -22.02 -3.44
N ILE A 155 -8.52 -21.43 -2.40
CA ILE A 155 -8.70 -22.14 -1.11
C ILE A 155 -9.72 -23.26 -1.19
N LEU A 156 -10.78 -23.13 -1.98
CA LEU A 156 -11.75 -24.19 -2.20
C LEU A 156 -11.11 -25.43 -2.83
N ASN A 157 -10.19 -25.22 -3.78
CA ASN A 157 -9.44 -26.30 -4.42
C ASN A 157 -8.45 -27.00 -3.47
N LEU A 158 -7.97 -26.28 -2.44
CA LEU A 158 -7.10 -26.86 -1.40
C LEU A 158 -7.87 -27.73 -0.41
N GLN A 159 -9.14 -27.41 -0.12
CA GLN A 159 -10.00 -28.17 0.81
C GLN A 159 -10.54 -29.47 0.23
N VAL A 160 -10.51 -29.67 -1.10
CA VAL A 160 -11.06 -30.86 -1.78
C VAL A 160 -10.01 -31.99 -1.93
N LYS A 161 -8.74 -31.76 -1.59
CA LYS A 161 -7.66 -32.76 -1.63
C LYS A 161 -7.38 -33.39 -0.27
#